data_917ff731bcd21aa79aa0ae246303f47e
#
_entry.id   917ff731bcd21aa79aa0ae246303f47e
#
_cell.length_a   1.000
_cell.length_b   1.000
_cell.length_c   1.000
_cell.angle_alpha   90.00
_cell.angle_beta   90.00
_cell.angle_gamma   90.00
#
_symmetry.space_group_name_H-M   'P 1'
#
loop_
_entity.id
_entity.type
_entity.pdbx_description
1 polymer ?
#
loop_
_entity_poly.entity_id
_entity_poly.type
_entity_poly.pdbx_seq_one_letter_code
_entity_poly.pdbx_strand_id
1 'polypeptide(L)'
;DVKHYINSSGLKEMIEGTPIAQEFENIYACSFLYNKEGIAYWPAVAVDYTTKTQFLFKINKGIKQVSDNRRVNQYIPDEKRPIPFPRMIYFGDGETDVPCMKMVKEHGGHSIAVYDNEDKQKTACQLVKEGRVNFMCSANYSKGSVMNIIVKRILDKIKADFEFDRLIELNQKKAWK
;
A
#
# COMPACT_ATOMS: atom_id res chain seq x y z
N ASP A 1 -7.89 -12.59 -5.05
CA ASP A 1 -6.42 -12.60 -5.05
C ASP A 1 -5.87 -11.40 -4.29
N VAL A 2 -4.78 -11.58 -3.54
CA VAL A 2 -4.03 -10.52 -2.89
C VAL A 2 -2.91 -10.08 -3.82
N LYS A 3 -2.77 -8.77 -4.04
CA LYS A 3 -1.71 -8.18 -4.84
C LYS A 3 -0.73 -7.45 -3.94
N HIS A 4 0.54 -7.63 -4.18
CA HIS A 4 1.61 -7.00 -3.41
C HIS A 4 2.23 -5.84 -4.20
N TYR A 5 2.49 -4.74 -3.50
CA TYR A 5 3.12 -3.54 -4.05
C TYR A 5 4.24 -3.07 -3.12
N ILE A 6 5.30 -2.54 -3.70
CA ILE A 6 6.32 -1.81 -2.95
C ILE A 6 6.13 -0.31 -3.19
N ASN A 7 6.22 0.47 -2.11
CA ASN A 7 6.22 1.93 -2.11
C ASN A 7 7.38 2.41 -1.21
N SER A 8 8.56 2.57 -1.79
CA SER A 8 9.82 2.70 -1.06
C SER A 8 10.64 3.92 -1.50
N SER A 9 11.34 4.53 -0.55
CA SER A 9 12.40 5.51 -0.85
C SER A 9 13.75 4.86 -1.19
N GLY A 10 13.85 3.53 -1.16
CA GLY A 10 15.01 2.78 -1.60
C GLY A 10 15.13 2.69 -3.12
N LEU A 11 16.21 2.07 -3.60
CA LEU A 11 16.46 1.89 -5.02
C LEU A 11 15.67 0.70 -5.59
N LYS A 12 14.97 0.95 -6.69
CA LYS A 12 14.17 -0.05 -7.40
C LYS A 12 15.03 -1.22 -7.88
N GLU A 13 16.19 -0.92 -8.41
CA GLU A 13 17.16 -1.88 -8.93
C GLU A 13 17.63 -2.87 -7.84
N MET A 14 17.78 -2.39 -6.60
CA MET A 14 18.11 -3.28 -5.47
C MET A 14 16.94 -4.21 -5.13
N ILE A 15 15.72 -3.71 -5.18
CA ILE A 15 14.50 -4.51 -4.89
C ILE A 15 14.30 -5.55 -6.00
N GLU A 16 14.46 -5.14 -7.27
CA GLU A 16 14.35 -6.02 -8.45
C GLU A 16 15.42 -7.11 -8.47
N GLY A 17 16.57 -6.89 -7.84
CA GLY A 17 17.63 -7.90 -7.68
C GLY A 17 17.33 -8.95 -6.60
N THR A 18 16.23 -8.84 -5.86
CA THR A 18 15.87 -9.82 -4.82
C THR A 18 15.11 -11.02 -5.41
N PRO A 19 15.22 -12.22 -4.80
CA PRO A 19 14.49 -13.41 -5.26
C PRO A 19 12.96 -13.26 -5.23
N ILE A 20 12.43 -12.32 -4.43
CA ILE A 20 10.99 -12.11 -4.27
C ILE A 20 10.44 -10.98 -5.16
N ALA A 21 11.25 -10.38 -6.01
CA ALA A 21 10.81 -9.25 -6.84
C ALA A 21 9.58 -9.58 -7.71
N GLN A 22 9.50 -10.81 -8.20
CA GLN A 22 8.38 -11.30 -9.02
C GLN A 22 7.05 -11.44 -8.27
N GLU A 23 7.06 -11.43 -6.94
CA GLU A 23 5.85 -11.48 -6.10
C GLU A 23 5.09 -10.14 -6.08
N PHE A 24 5.75 -9.05 -6.54
CA PHE A 24 5.15 -7.73 -6.55
C PHE A 24 4.49 -7.41 -7.89
N GLU A 25 3.23 -7.00 -7.84
CA GLU A 25 2.49 -6.49 -9.01
C GLU A 25 3.13 -5.23 -9.59
N ASN A 26 3.71 -4.36 -8.72
CA ASN A 26 4.51 -3.23 -9.12
C ASN A 26 5.39 -2.72 -7.97
N ILE A 27 6.52 -2.09 -8.34
CA ILE A 27 7.50 -1.50 -7.41
C ILE A 27 7.61 -0.01 -7.72
N TYR A 28 7.12 0.82 -6.81
CA TYR A 28 7.28 2.27 -6.81
C TYR A 28 8.44 2.62 -5.88
N ALA A 29 9.58 2.94 -6.46
CA ALA A 29 10.80 3.23 -5.72
C ALA A 29 11.69 4.21 -6.52
N CYS A 30 12.73 4.76 -5.89
CA CYS A 30 13.73 5.55 -6.59
C CYS A 30 14.39 4.71 -7.67
N SER A 31 14.64 5.31 -8.84
CA SER A 31 15.29 4.60 -9.95
C SER A 31 16.15 5.54 -10.78
N PHE A 32 17.05 4.97 -11.57
CA PHE A 32 17.91 5.68 -12.50
C PHE A 32 17.52 5.47 -13.96
N LEU A 33 17.92 6.40 -14.82
CA LEU A 33 18.04 6.18 -16.26
C LEU A 33 19.44 5.63 -16.56
N TYR A 34 19.48 4.66 -17.46
CA TYR A 34 20.70 4.00 -17.88
C TYR A 34 21.00 4.32 -19.35
N ASN A 35 22.27 4.49 -19.68
CA ASN A 35 22.71 4.62 -21.06
C ASN A 35 22.77 3.24 -21.74
N LYS A 36 23.21 3.23 -23.01
CA LYS A 36 23.32 1.97 -23.80
C LYS A 36 24.32 0.99 -23.23
N GLU A 37 25.30 1.46 -22.47
CA GLU A 37 26.32 0.68 -21.78
C GLU A 37 25.88 0.16 -20.42
N GLY A 38 24.64 0.47 -20.00
CA GLY A 38 24.11 0.07 -18.68
C GLY A 38 24.62 0.92 -17.52
N ILE A 39 25.19 2.10 -17.80
CA ILE A 39 25.69 3.03 -16.77
C ILE A 39 24.55 3.98 -16.37
N ALA A 40 24.28 4.07 -15.07
CA ALA A 40 23.32 5.02 -14.52
C ALA A 40 23.85 6.46 -14.72
N TYR A 41 23.05 7.32 -15.32
CA TYR A 41 23.48 8.70 -15.63
C TYR A 41 22.51 9.79 -15.10
N TRP A 42 21.28 9.44 -14.76
CA TRP A 42 20.30 10.41 -14.28
C TRP A 42 19.29 9.77 -13.34
N PRO A 43 18.86 10.43 -12.24
CA PRO A 43 17.75 9.96 -11.41
C PRO A 43 16.43 10.08 -12.18
N ALA A 44 15.80 8.95 -12.50
CA ALA A 44 14.53 8.90 -13.20
C ALA A 44 13.34 9.17 -12.28
N VAL A 45 13.41 8.64 -11.06
CA VAL A 45 12.36 8.74 -10.06
C VAL A 45 13.00 8.98 -8.70
N ALA A 46 12.52 10.00 -8.00
CA ALA A 46 12.83 10.25 -6.60
C ALA A 46 11.56 10.07 -5.77
N VAL A 47 11.65 9.24 -4.74
CA VAL A 47 10.53 8.93 -3.84
C VAL A 47 10.84 9.43 -2.44
N ASP A 48 10.05 10.38 -1.99
CA ASP A 48 10.06 10.94 -0.65
C ASP A 48 8.70 10.74 0.05
N TYR A 49 8.55 11.31 1.24
CA TYR A 49 7.30 11.19 2.01
C TYR A 49 6.09 11.83 1.32
N THR A 50 6.27 12.79 0.42
CA THR A 50 5.18 13.43 -0.33
C THR A 50 4.79 12.61 -1.55
N THR A 51 5.76 12.10 -2.30
CA THR A 51 5.52 11.28 -3.48
C THR A 51 4.98 9.89 -3.15
N LYS A 52 5.30 9.34 -1.97
CA LYS A 52 4.72 8.06 -1.50
C LYS A 52 3.19 8.08 -1.50
N THR A 53 2.56 9.16 -1.08
CA THR A 53 1.09 9.26 -1.07
C THR A 53 0.50 9.25 -2.48
N GLN A 54 1.18 9.85 -3.46
CA GLN A 54 0.77 9.83 -4.86
C GLN A 54 0.73 8.40 -5.42
N PHE A 55 1.67 7.55 -5.04
CA PHE A 55 1.68 6.15 -5.49
C PHE A 55 0.51 5.34 -4.94
N LEU A 56 -0.02 5.67 -3.77
CA LEU A 56 -1.26 5.06 -3.28
C LEU A 56 -2.44 5.36 -4.22
N PHE A 57 -2.55 6.59 -4.74
CA PHE A 57 -3.56 6.91 -5.74
C PHE A 57 -3.33 6.20 -7.08
N LYS A 58 -2.07 6.00 -7.48
CA LYS A 58 -1.76 5.19 -8.67
C LYS A 58 -2.19 3.74 -8.47
N ILE A 59 -1.89 3.13 -7.34
CA ILE A 59 -2.34 1.78 -6.98
C ILE A 59 -3.87 1.72 -6.99
N ASN A 60 -4.52 2.66 -6.32
CA ASN A 60 -5.98 2.76 -6.24
C ASN A 60 -6.64 2.77 -7.63
N LYS A 61 -6.04 3.47 -8.60
CA LYS A 61 -6.53 3.62 -9.98
C LYS A 61 -5.95 2.59 -10.96
N GLY A 62 -5.14 1.64 -10.51
CA GLY A 62 -4.53 0.61 -11.36
C GLY A 62 -3.49 1.15 -12.35
N ILE A 63 -2.79 2.22 -12.00
CA ILE A 63 -1.79 2.87 -12.87
C ILE A 63 -0.41 2.33 -12.51
N LYS A 64 0.17 1.52 -13.39
CA LYS A 64 1.50 0.91 -13.16
C LYS A 64 2.66 1.84 -13.51
N GLN A 65 2.49 2.72 -14.51
CA GLN A 65 3.56 3.61 -14.96
C GLN A 65 3.75 4.78 -14.00
N VAL A 66 4.99 4.95 -13.51
CA VAL A 66 5.35 6.04 -12.59
C VAL A 66 5.22 7.41 -13.25
N SER A 67 5.53 7.52 -14.54
CA SER A 67 5.45 8.76 -15.33
C SER A 67 4.04 9.16 -15.74
N ASP A 68 3.03 8.28 -15.56
CA ASP A 68 1.65 8.60 -15.96
C ASP A 68 0.96 9.48 -14.91
N ASN A 69 1.20 10.78 -15.01
CA ASN A 69 0.59 11.78 -14.14
C ASN A 69 -0.79 12.24 -14.66
N ARG A 70 -1.10 11.97 -15.93
CA ARG A 70 -2.39 12.37 -16.52
C ARG A 70 -3.52 11.49 -15.96
N ARG A 71 -3.33 10.17 -15.97
CA ARG A 71 -4.37 9.24 -15.51
C ARG A 71 -4.60 9.31 -14.00
N VAL A 72 -3.59 9.66 -13.20
CA VAL A 72 -3.76 9.80 -11.74
C VAL A 72 -4.74 10.92 -11.38
N ASN A 73 -4.85 11.96 -12.23
CA ASN A 73 -5.75 13.08 -12.03
C ASN A 73 -7.15 12.87 -12.66
N GLN A 74 -7.36 11.80 -13.43
CA GLN A 74 -8.68 11.51 -13.97
C GLN A 74 -9.64 11.11 -12.84
N TYR A 75 -10.87 11.62 -12.92
CA TYR A 75 -11.94 11.19 -12.03
C TYR A 75 -12.34 9.75 -12.37
N ILE A 76 -12.28 8.87 -11.38
CA ILE A 76 -12.79 7.51 -11.44
C ILE A 76 -13.68 7.34 -10.20
N PRO A 77 -14.99 7.05 -10.36
CA PRO A 77 -15.87 6.75 -9.24
C PRO A 77 -15.30 5.64 -8.34
N ASP A 78 -15.51 5.72 -7.04
CA ASP A 78 -14.87 4.83 -6.07
C ASP A 78 -15.17 3.34 -6.33
N GLU A 79 -16.40 3.04 -6.74
CA GLU A 79 -16.87 1.70 -7.07
C GLU A 79 -16.21 1.12 -8.34
N LYS A 80 -15.60 1.98 -9.19
CA LYS A 80 -14.90 1.58 -10.43
C LYS A 80 -13.38 1.53 -10.26
N ARG A 81 -12.88 1.86 -9.08
CA ARG A 81 -11.43 1.81 -8.82
C ARG A 81 -10.97 0.37 -8.65
N PRO A 82 -9.92 -0.07 -9.38
CA PRO A 82 -9.43 -1.45 -9.30
C PRO A 82 -9.03 -1.90 -7.90
N ILE A 83 -8.44 -1.00 -7.10
CA ILE A 83 -8.00 -1.29 -5.73
C ILE A 83 -8.49 -0.16 -4.81
N PRO A 84 -9.74 -0.25 -4.30
CA PRO A 84 -10.29 0.75 -3.38
C PRO A 84 -9.50 0.79 -2.06
N PHE A 85 -9.36 1.97 -1.46
CA PHE A 85 -8.65 2.13 -0.19
C PHE A 85 -9.13 1.19 0.92
N PRO A 86 -10.44 0.92 1.12
CA PRO A 86 -10.91 -0.02 2.13
C PRO A 86 -10.34 -1.45 1.99
N ARG A 87 -9.83 -1.80 0.80
CA ARG A 87 -9.20 -3.10 0.53
C ARG A 87 -7.67 -3.06 0.57
N MET A 88 -7.08 -1.95 1.01
CA MET A 88 -5.63 -1.81 1.17
C MET A 88 -5.19 -2.13 2.59
N ILE A 89 -4.05 -2.80 2.68
CA ILE A 89 -3.28 -2.93 3.92
C ILE A 89 -1.92 -2.29 3.67
N TYR A 90 -1.59 -1.23 4.43
CA TYR A 90 -0.32 -0.53 4.31
C TYR A 90 0.57 -0.85 5.51
N PHE A 91 1.78 -1.32 5.23
CA PHE A 91 2.81 -1.54 6.23
C PHE A 91 3.86 -0.44 6.12
N GLY A 92 4.17 0.23 7.23
CA GLY A 92 5.21 1.24 7.28
C GLY A 92 6.08 1.06 8.52
N ASP A 93 7.37 1.28 8.38
CA ASP A 93 8.36 1.14 9.46
C ASP A 93 9.13 2.44 9.76
N GLY A 94 8.87 3.49 8.99
CA GLY A 94 9.58 4.75 9.08
C GLY A 94 8.67 5.98 9.08
N GLU A 95 9.27 7.13 9.42
CA GLU A 95 8.57 8.41 9.45
C GLU A 95 8.01 8.82 8.08
N THR A 96 8.69 8.42 7.01
CA THR A 96 8.25 8.71 5.63
C THR A 96 6.97 7.97 5.23
N ASP A 97 6.59 6.93 5.97
CA ASP A 97 5.36 6.15 5.75
C ASP A 97 4.15 6.71 6.47
N VAL A 98 4.37 7.57 7.46
CA VAL A 98 3.29 8.10 8.32
C VAL A 98 2.16 8.75 7.53
N PRO A 99 2.41 9.61 6.51
CA PRO A 99 1.36 10.18 5.69
C PRO A 99 0.55 9.11 4.93
N CYS A 100 1.22 8.08 4.42
CA CYS A 100 0.57 6.95 3.73
C CYS A 100 -0.29 6.12 4.67
N MET A 101 0.23 5.77 5.84
CA MET A 101 -0.51 5.02 6.86
C MET A 101 -1.78 5.76 7.29
N LYS A 102 -1.65 7.06 7.56
CA LYS A 102 -2.79 7.92 7.92
C LYS A 102 -3.81 7.98 6.79
N MET A 103 -3.37 8.24 5.56
CA MET A 103 -4.24 8.33 4.39
C MET A 103 -5.02 7.03 4.18
N VAL A 104 -4.36 5.88 4.20
CA VAL A 104 -5.03 4.58 4.02
C VAL A 104 -6.08 4.37 5.10
N LYS A 105 -5.76 4.65 6.36
CA LYS A 105 -6.71 4.56 7.47
C LYS A 105 -7.91 5.49 7.30
N GLU A 106 -7.68 6.76 6.98
CA GLU A 106 -8.76 7.78 6.83
C GLU A 106 -9.71 7.46 5.68
N HIS A 107 -9.23 6.73 4.66
CA HIS A 107 -10.06 6.26 3.55
C HIS A 107 -10.64 4.85 3.74
N GLY A 108 -10.68 4.36 4.99
CA GLY A 108 -11.31 3.09 5.35
C GLY A 108 -10.45 1.84 5.14
N GLY A 109 -9.20 2.01 4.74
CA GLY A 109 -8.22 0.92 4.66
C GLY A 109 -7.55 0.63 6.00
N HIS A 110 -6.53 -0.20 5.98
CA HIS A 110 -5.86 -0.70 7.17
C HIS A 110 -4.37 -0.36 7.13
N SER A 111 -3.85 0.21 8.22
CA SER A 111 -2.44 0.57 8.33
C SER A 111 -1.81 -0.06 9.56
N ILE A 112 -0.58 -0.54 9.40
CA ILE A 112 0.20 -1.23 10.42
C ILE A 112 1.58 -0.57 10.52
N ALA A 113 1.87 0.03 11.68
CA ALA A 113 3.20 0.53 11.99
C ALA A 113 4.07 -0.65 12.47
N VAL A 114 5.14 -0.92 11.72
CA VAL A 114 6.04 -2.04 11.99
C VAL A 114 7.27 -1.55 12.75
N TYR A 115 7.71 -2.28 13.75
CA TYR A 115 8.91 -1.97 14.52
C TYR A 115 9.79 -3.20 14.71
N ASP A 116 11.10 -2.98 14.74
CA ASP A 116 12.14 -4.00 14.94
C ASP A 116 13.04 -3.72 16.15
N ASN A 117 12.87 -2.55 16.79
CA ASN A 117 13.60 -2.12 17.97
C ASN A 117 12.73 -1.26 18.88
N GLU A 118 13.24 -0.94 20.09
CA GLU A 118 12.48 -0.20 21.11
C GLU A 118 12.14 1.24 20.71
N ASP A 119 13.02 1.93 19.98
CA ASP A 119 12.76 3.32 19.58
C ASP A 119 11.68 3.40 18.50
N LYS A 120 11.72 2.52 17.52
CA LYS A 120 10.62 2.36 16.55
C LYS A 120 9.33 1.91 17.24
N GLN A 121 9.40 1.08 18.29
CA GLN A 121 8.22 0.70 19.08
C GLN A 121 7.57 1.90 19.76
N LYS A 122 8.37 2.79 20.36
CA LYS A 122 7.86 4.04 20.98
C LYS A 122 7.15 4.89 19.93
N THR A 123 7.77 5.09 18.77
CA THR A 123 7.18 5.83 17.64
C THR A 123 5.87 5.20 17.18
N ALA A 124 5.85 3.89 16.95
CA ALA A 124 4.65 3.15 16.54
C ALA A 124 3.51 3.28 17.59
N CYS A 125 3.87 3.19 18.88
CA CYS A 125 2.92 3.39 19.99
C CYS A 125 2.32 4.81 19.95
N GLN A 126 3.13 5.83 19.70
CA GLN A 126 2.66 7.21 19.59
C GLN A 126 1.70 7.37 18.41
N LEU A 127 2.00 6.80 17.24
CA LEU A 127 1.12 6.84 16.08
C LEU A 127 -0.26 6.19 16.34
N VAL A 128 -0.30 5.12 17.13
CA VAL A 128 -1.58 4.51 17.57
C VAL A 128 -2.34 5.43 18.50
N LYS A 129 -1.68 6.02 19.51
CA LYS A 129 -2.30 6.96 20.47
C LYS A 129 -2.87 8.20 19.78
N GLU A 130 -2.18 8.69 18.77
CA GLU A 130 -2.61 9.84 17.94
C GLU A 130 -3.70 9.46 16.92
N GLY A 131 -4.08 8.21 16.85
CA GLY A 131 -5.08 7.75 15.90
C GLY A 131 -4.64 7.75 14.44
N ARG A 132 -3.32 7.82 14.16
CA ARG A 132 -2.76 7.90 12.80
C ARG A 132 -2.65 6.55 12.10
N VAL A 133 -2.58 5.46 12.87
CA VAL A 133 -2.53 4.08 12.35
C VAL A 133 -3.57 3.20 13.04
N ASN A 134 -3.90 2.06 12.44
CA ASN A 134 -4.82 1.11 13.06
C ASN A 134 -4.13 0.19 14.06
N PHE A 135 -2.92 -0.29 13.71
CA PHE A 135 -2.19 -1.28 14.48
C PHE A 135 -0.71 -0.96 14.55
N MET A 136 -0.06 -1.49 15.56
CA MET A 136 1.40 -1.58 15.64
C MET A 136 1.80 -3.04 15.86
N CYS A 137 2.86 -3.49 15.21
CA CYS A 137 3.35 -4.87 15.31
C CYS A 137 4.87 -4.92 15.25
N SER A 138 5.46 -5.86 15.95
CA SER A 138 6.87 -6.21 15.72
C SER A 138 7.07 -6.80 14.33
N ALA A 139 8.27 -6.64 13.75
CA ALA A 139 8.66 -7.18 12.45
C ALA A 139 8.82 -8.73 12.48
N ASN A 140 7.84 -9.42 13.08
CA ASN A 140 7.77 -10.87 13.12
C ASN A 140 6.64 -11.35 12.20
N TYR A 141 7.02 -11.85 11.03
CA TYR A 141 6.11 -12.34 9.99
C TYR A 141 5.85 -13.84 10.07
N SER A 142 6.34 -14.54 11.11
CA SER A 142 6.16 -15.97 11.26
C SER A 142 4.67 -16.35 11.46
N LYS A 143 4.34 -17.58 11.09
CA LYS A 143 2.99 -18.13 11.31
C LYS A 143 2.63 -18.10 12.81
N GLY A 144 1.47 -17.57 13.14
CA GLY A 144 0.99 -17.45 14.52
C GLY A 144 1.48 -16.20 15.26
N SER A 145 2.35 -15.37 14.68
CA SER A 145 2.71 -14.07 15.26
C SER A 145 1.52 -13.11 15.31
N VAL A 146 1.63 -12.06 16.12
CA VAL A 146 0.61 -10.99 16.22
C VAL A 146 0.36 -10.37 14.85
N MET A 147 1.41 -10.09 14.07
CA MET A 147 1.31 -9.60 12.70
C MET A 147 0.47 -10.55 11.81
N ASN A 148 0.79 -11.86 11.85
CA ASN A 148 0.07 -12.86 11.08
C ASN A 148 -1.42 -12.93 11.45
N ILE A 149 -1.74 -12.84 12.76
CA ILE A 149 -3.12 -12.86 13.25
C ILE A 149 -3.87 -11.62 12.77
N ILE A 150 -3.30 -10.41 12.92
CA ILE A 150 -3.92 -9.16 12.51
C ILE A 150 -4.19 -9.14 11.01
N VAL A 151 -3.19 -9.50 10.19
CA VAL A 151 -3.33 -9.51 8.73
C VAL A 151 -4.45 -10.47 8.30
N LYS A 152 -4.53 -11.66 8.87
CA LYS A 152 -5.61 -12.61 8.58
C LYS A 152 -6.98 -12.03 8.94
N ARG A 153 -7.12 -11.40 10.10
CA ARG A 153 -8.39 -10.78 10.51
C ARG A 153 -8.80 -9.63 9.61
N ILE A 154 -7.83 -8.83 9.14
CA ILE A 154 -8.11 -7.79 8.15
C ILE A 154 -8.59 -8.41 6.83
N LEU A 155 -7.94 -9.47 6.35
CA LEU A 155 -8.35 -10.17 5.13
C LEU A 155 -9.74 -10.81 5.27
N ASP A 156 -10.04 -11.43 6.41
CA ASP A 156 -11.38 -11.98 6.71
C ASP A 156 -12.45 -10.87 6.67
N LYS A 157 -12.15 -9.71 7.28
CA LYS A 157 -13.04 -8.54 7.24
C LYS A 157 -13.26 -8.04 5.81
N ILE A 158 -12.19 -7.81 5.05
CA ILE A 158 -12.27 -7.33 3.66
C ILE A 158 -13.09 -8.30 2.80
N LYS A 159 -12.94 -9.60 3.02
CA LYS A 159 -13.73 -10.63 2.32
C LYS A 159 -15.21 -10.54 2.69
N ALA A 160 -15.52 -10.42 3.98
CA ALA A 160 -16.91 -10.32 4.44
C ALA A 160 -17.59 -9.05 3.92
N ASP A 161 -16.90 -7.89 3.95
CA ASP A 161 -17.39 -6.63 3.41
C ASP A 161 -17.67 -6.76 1.90
N PHE A 162 -16.77 -7.39 1.14
CA PHE A 162 -16.96 -7.63 -0.30
C PHE A 162 -18.16 -8.54 -0.61
N GLU A 163 -18.33 -9.60 0.16
CA GLU A 163 -19.48 -10.50 0.01
C GLU A 163 -20.79 -9.79 0.33
N PHE A 164 -20.79 -8.93 1.33
CA PHE A 164 -21.94 -8.11 1.70
C PHE A 164 -22.32 -7.08 0.63
N ASP A 165 -21.34 -6.33 0.10
CA ASP A 165 -21.54 -5.38 -0.99
C ASP A 165 -22.14 -6.08 -2.22
N ARG A 166 -21.65 -7.27 -2.56
CA ARG A 166 -22.19 -8.07 -3.64
C ARG A 166 -23.65 -8.46 -3.43
N LEU A 167 -24.06 -8.77 -2.19
CA LEU A 167 -25.46 -9.07 -1.87
C LEU A 167 -26.35 -7.84 -2.07
N ILE A 168 -25.86 -6.65 -1.68
CA ILE A 168 -26.57 -5.38 -1.91
C ILE A 168 -26.78 -5.16 -3.41
N GLU A 169 -25.74 -5.29 -4.22
CA GLU A 169 -25.83 -5.12 -5.66
C GLU A 169 -26.82 -6.10 -6.31
N LEU A 170 -26.78 -7.36 -5.89
CA LEU A 170 -27.69 -8.38 -6.41
C LEU A 170 -29.16 -8.07 -6.05
N ASN A 171 -29.40 -7.56 -4.84
CA ASN A 171 -30.74 -7.19 -4.40
C ASN A 171 -31.26 -5.95 -5.14
N GLN A 172 -30.41 -4.95 -5.34
CA GLN A 172 -30.75 -3.76 -6.12
C GLN A 172 -31.10 -4.15 -7.58
N LYS A 173 -30.30 -4.98 -8.22
CA LYS A 173 -30.57 -5.47 -9.60
C LYS A 173 -31.91 -6.23 -9.72
N LYS A 174 -32.40 -6.84 -8.63
CA LYS A 174 -33.73 -7.47 -8.62
C LYS A 174 -34.86 -6.45 -8.51
N ALA A 175 -34.64 -5.37 -7.80
CA ALA A 175 -35.65 -4.32 -7.62
C ALA A 175 -35.88 -3.47 -8.87
N TRP A 176 -34.93 -3.48 -9.84
CA TRP A 176 -35.03 -2.72 -11.09
C TRP A 176 -35.55 -3.59 -12.28
N LYS A 177 -35.89 -4.85 -12.03
CA LYS A 177 -36.57 -5.75 -13.00
C LYS A 177 -38.05 -5.83 -12.71
#